data_e9ff47e7ea23ee8d2759f97b6e656397
#
_entry.id   e9ff47e7ea23ee8d2759f97b6e656397
#
_cell.length_a   1.000
_cell.length_b   1.000
_cell.length_c   1.000
_cell.angle_alpha   90.00
_cell.angle_beta   90.00
_cell.angle_gamma   90.00
#
_symmetry.space_group_name_H-M   'P 1'
#
loop_
_entity.id
_entity.type
_entity.pdbx_description
1 polymer ?
#
loop_
_entity_poly.entity_id
_entity_poly.type
_entity_poly.pdbx_seq_one_letter_code
_entity_poly.pdbx_strand_id
1 'polypeptide(L)'
;ITPGEMYSDYYGGNSIRLLTVLVAFLFSVPYLGVQLRASGDLFNVLTDGLISVDVGMFALSTVVMIYVASGGLKSVAFVDCAQAILLAVGIMVLGGVTLNYLGGWSSFTAGLADLVRSDIESGNNLTLDGFSKKVAIPGSIQMVPQGSDSIGGSWTGIMCMTYMFALMGIQSSPAFSMWAFSNKTSQAFRWQQVFASALFIGVL
;
A
#
# COMPACT_ATOMS: atom_id res chain seq x y z
N ILE A 1 4.28 24.85 -11.83
CA ILE A 1 3.18 24.32 -12.67
C ILE A 1 2.45 23.27 -11.84
N THR A 2 1.14 23.42 -11.72
CA THR A 2 0.28 22.45 -11.07
C THR A 2 -0.52 21.66 -12.13
N PRO A 3 -1.00 20.45 -11.82
CA PRO A 3 -1.86 19.70 -12.74
C PRO A 3 -3.09 20.52 -13.19
N GLY A 4 -3.67 21.28 -12.28
CA GLY A 4 -4.82 22.14 -12.60
C GLY A 4 -4.48 23.26 -13.58
N GLU A 5 -3.27 23.83 -13.51
CA GLU A 5 -2.80 24.81 -14.51
C GLU A 5 -2.56 24.14 -15.87
N MET A 6 -1.89 22.99 -15.87
CA MET A 6 -1.63 22.23 -17.10
C MET A 6 -2.92 21.86 -17.84
N TYR A 7 -3.94 21.39 -17.13
CA TYR A 7 -5.24 21.09 -17.74
C TYR A 7 -5.99 22.34 -18.17
N SER A 8 -5.89 23.45 -17.41
CA SER A 8 -6.50 24.72 -17.79
C SER A 8 -5.88 25.29 -19.06
N ASP A 9 -4.57 25.14 -19.23
CA ASP A 9 -3.88 25.61 -20.43
C ASP A 9 -4.22 24.74 -21.65
N TYR A 10 -4.41 23.44 -21.46
CA TYR A 10 -4.74 22.52 -22.56
C TYR A 10 -6.20 22.58 -22.99
N TYR A 11 -7.14 22.53 -22.04
CA TYR A 11 -8.57 22.49 -22.32
C TYR A 11 -9.25 23.86 -22.34
N GLY A 12 -8.58 24.89 -21.82
CA GLY A 12 -9.13 26.23 -21.66
C GLY A 12 -10.13 26.35 -20.49
N GLY A 13 -10.10 27.52 -19.86
CA GLY A 13 -11.09 27.92 -18.84
C GLY A 13 -10.80 27.45 -17.41
N ASN A 14 -11.46 28.13 -16.46
CA ASN A 14 -11.28 27.90 -15.03
C ASN A 14 -12.09 26.68 -14.52
N SER A 15 -13.08 26.23 -15.26
CA SER A 15 -13.94 25.11 -14.84
C SER A 15 -13.16 23.80 -14.72
N ILE A 16 -12.21 23.55 -15.61
CA ILE A 16 -11.37 22.36 -15.54
C ILE A 16 -10.42 22.41 -14.34
N ARG A 17 -9.92 23.58 -13.99
CA ARG A 17 -9.10 23.79 -12.79
C ARG A 17 -9.90 23.47 -11.52
N LEU A 18 -11.13 23.95 -11.43
CA LEU A 18 -12.01 23.67 -10.30
C LEU A 18 -12.34 22.17 -10.21
N LEU A 19 -12.64 21.54 -11.35
CA LEU A 19 -12.89 20.09 -11.41
C LEU A 19 -11.68 19.29 -10.92
N THR A 20 -10.48 19.65 -11.35
CA THR A 20 -9.23 19.00 -10.92
C THR A 20 -9.04 19.10 -9.40
N VAL A 21 -9.29 20.27 -8.81
CA VAL A 21 -9.22 20.47 -7.36
C VAL A 21 -10.28 19.64 -6.62
N LEU A 22 -11.50 19.62 -7.12
CA LEU A 22 -12.59 18.84 -6.52
C LEU A 22 -12.29 17.34 -6.53
N VAL A 23 -11.84 16.81 -7.66
CA VAL A 23 -11.47 15.39 -7.78
C VAL A 23 -10.29 15.05 -6.85
N ALA A 24 -9.27 15.92 -6.80
CA ALA A 24 -8.15 15.75 -5.91
C ALA A 24 -8.59 15.72 -4.44
N PHE A 25 -9.49 16.59 -4.04
CA PHE A 25 -10.01 16.65 -2.69
C PHE A 25 -10.83 15.41 -2.33
N LEU A 26 -11.75 14.99 -3.21
CA LEU A 26 -12.56 13.78 -3.03
C LEU A 26 -11.71 12.50 -2.91
N PHE A 27 -10.57 12.45 -3.57
CA PHE A 27 -9.63 11.35 -3.44
C PHE A 27 -8.80 11.44 -2.16
N SER A 28 -8.23 12.62 -1.86
CA SER A 28 -7.25 12.78 -0.78
C SER A 28 -7.88 12.66 0.60
N VAL A 29 -9.12 13.12 0.81
CA VAL A 29 -9.75 13.09 2.14
C VAL A 29 -9.98 11.67 2.65
N PRO A 30 -10.63 10.75 1.91
CA PRO A 30 -10.76 9.36 2.36
C PRO A 30 -9.42 8.66 2.50
N TYR A 31 -8.48 8.90 1.59
CA TYR A 31 -7.14 8.31 1.64
C TYR A 31 -6.38 8.71 2.92
N LEU A 32 -6.38 10.00 3.26
CA LEU A 32 -5.79 10.48 4.52
C LEU A 32 -6.53 9.93 5.74
N GLY A 33 -7.85 9.82 5.69
CA GLY A 33 -8.64 9.25 6.79
C GLY A 33 -8.21 7.83 7.15
N VAL A 34 -7.97 6.97 6.16
CA VAL A 34 -7.46 5.61 6.38
C VAL A 34 -6.07 5.62 7.02
N GLN A 35 -5.17 6.50 6.55
CA GLN A 35 -3.81 6.62 7.11
C GLN A 35 -3.81 7.08 8.57
N LEU A 36 -4.64 8.06 8.88
CA LEU A 36 -4.79 8.56 10.25
C LEU A 36 -5.37 7.48 11.17
N ARG A 37 -6.38 6.74 10.71
CA ARG A 37 -6.95 5.64 11.47
C ARG A 37 -5.91 4.56 11.78
N ALA A 38 -5.15 4.13 10.76
CA ALA A 38 -4.08 3.16 10.94
C ALA A 38 -3.03 3.62 11.96
N SER A 39 -2.69 4.91 11.97
CA SER A 39 -1.76 5.46 12.95
C SER A 39 -2.32 5.43 14.37
N GLY A 40 -3.60 5.74 14.54
CA GLY A 40 -4.29 5.66 15.83
C GLY A 40 -4.32 4.23 16.38
N ASP A 41 -4.67 3.27 15.52
CA ASP A 41 -4.68 1.84 15.88
C ASP A 41 -3.27 1.36 16.29
N LEU A 42 -2.22 1.82 15.58
CA LEU A 42 -0.83 1.51 15.92
C LEU A 42 -0.46 2.02 17.32
N PHE A 43 -0.78 3.28 17.65
CA PHE A 43 -0.52 3.82 18.98
C PHE A 43 -1.28 3.09 20.07
N ASN A 44 -2.52 2.73 19.81
CA ASN A 44 -3.33 1.96 20.75
C ASN A 44 -2.72 0.59 21.05
N VAL A 45 -2.28 -0.13 20.01
CA VAL A 45 -1.64 -1.46 20.16
C VAL A 45 -0.28 -1.35 20.86
N LEU A 46 0.56 -0.37 20.46
CA LEU A 46 1.90 -0.20 21.06
C LEU A 46 1.86 0.21 22.54
N THR A 47 0.75 0.80 22.99
CA THR A 47 0.60 1.24 24.38
C THR A 47 -0.34 0.33 25.20
N ASP A 48 -0.66 -0.86 24.69
CA ASP A 48 -1.60 -1.79 25.34
C ASP A 48 -2.95 -1.14 25.71
N GLY A 49 -3.45 -0.25 24.84
CA GLY A 49 -4.72 0.45 25.03
C GLY A 49 -4.65 1.70 25.92
N LEU A 50 -3.48 2.10 26.43
CA LEU A 50 -3.35 3.31 27.25
C LEU A 50 -3.67 4.60 26.45
N ILE A 51 -3.33 4.63 25.17
CA ILE A 51 -3.65 5.72 24.26
C ILE A 51 -4.83 5.30 23.41
N SER A 52 -5.93 6.05 23.48
CA SER A 52 -7.08 5.78 22.61
C SER A 52 -6.72 6.09 21.15
N VAL A 53 -7.39 5.39 20.23
CA VAL A 53 -7.19 5.54 18.78
C VAL A 53 -7.31 7.01 18.34
N ASP A 54 -8.30 7.73 18.86
CA ASP A 54 -8.52 9.14 18.52
C ASP A 54 -7.36 10.04 18.97
N VAL A 55 -6.85 9.82 20.18
CA VAL A 55 -5.69 10.56 20.69
C VAL A 55 -4.45 10.27 19.86
N GLY A 56 -4.23 9.03 19.46
CA GLY A 56 -3.13 8.63 18.58
C GLY A 56 -3.22 9.30 17.20
N MET A 57 -4.42 9.34 16.61
CA MET A 57 -4.67 10.04 15.35
C MET A 57 -4.32 11.54 15.44
N PHE A 58 -4.80 12.22 16.49
CA PHE A 58 -4.52 13.64 16.69
C PHE A 58 -3.03 13.92 16.96
N ALA A 59 -2.38 13.10 17.75
CA ALA A 59 -0.96 13.24 18.04
C ALA A 59 -0.11 13.17 16.76
N LEU A 60 -0.30 12.13 15.96
CA LEU A 60 0.45 11.97 14.70
C LEU A 60 0.11 13.09 13.71
N SER A 61 -1.18 13.42 13.54
CA SER A 61 -1.60 14.51 12.65
C SER A 61 -0.91 15.84 13.02
N THR A 62 -0.83 16.12 14.30
CA THR A 62 -0.18 17.35 14.80
C THR A 62 1.31 17.36 14.45
N VAL A 63 2.01 16.26 14.68
CA VAL A 63 3.43 16.14 14.33
C VAL A 63 3.65 16.33 12.82
N VAL A 64 2.83 15.66 12.01
CA VAL A 64 2.90 15.79 10.54
C VAL A 64 2.64 17.23 10.10
N MET A 65 1.62 17.88 10.63
CA MET A 65 1.32 19.28 10.32
C MET A 65 2.49 20.21 10.65
N ILE A 66 3.12 20.03 11.81
CA ILE A 66 4.25 20.88 12.24
C ILE A 66 5.43 20.72 11.28
N TYR A 67 5.86 19.50 10.97
CA TYR A 67 7.03 19.33 10.11
C TYR A 67 6.76 19.71 8.64
N VAL A 68 5.55 19.49 8.14
CA VAL A 68 5.16 19.90 6.78
C VAL A 68 5.08 21.43 6.68
N ALA A 69 4.48 22.08 7.67
CA ALA A 69 4.37 23.54 7.69
C ALA A 69 5.73 24.23 7.82
N SER A 70 6.65 23.65 8.59
CA SER A 70 7.98 24.23 8.80
C SER A 70 8.97 23.98 7.69
N GLY A 71 8.94 22.79 7.06
CA GLY A 71 9.96 22.37 6.11
C GLY A 71 9.47 22.23 4.65
N GLY A 72 8.17 22.30 4.42
CA GLY A 72 7.58 22.14 3.08
C GLY A 72 7.91 20.81 2.42
N LEU A 73 7.80 20.75 1.10
CA LEU A 73 8.00 19.54 0.30
C LEU A 73 9.41 18.93 0.45
N LYS A 74 10.42 19.76 0.67
CA LYS A 74 11.80 19.29 0.87
C LYS A 74 11.96 18.51 2.17
N SER A 75 11.34 18.96 3.24
CA SER A 75 11.35 18.26 4.53
C SER A 75 10.64 16.91 4.41
N VAL A 76 9.49 16.88 3.74
CA VAL A 76 8.75 15.64 3.48
C VAL A 76 9.63 14.63 2.72
N ALA A 77 10.35 15.07 1.67
CA ALA A 77 11.22 14.19 0.90
C ALA A 77 12.32 13.52 1.75
N PHE A 78 12.93 14.25 2.68
CA PHE A 78 13.93 13.67 3.58
C PHE A 78 13.32 12.68 4.57
N VAL A 79 12.16 13.00 5.13
CA VAL A 79 11.43 12.12 6.03
C VAL A 79 11.02 10.83 5.31
N ASP A 80 10.47 10.94 4.10
CA ASP A 80 10.06 9.79 3.29
C ASP A 80 11.24 8.88 2.95
N CYS A 81 12.40 9.46 2.64
CA CYS A 81 13.62 8.69 2.37
C CYS A 81 14.07 7.90 3.61
N ALA A 82 14.07 8.55 4.78
CA ALA A 82 14.42 7.88 6.04
C ALA A 82 13.40 6.78 6.39
N GLN A 83 12.12 7.06 6.21
CA GLN A 83 11.04 6.09 6.44
C GLN A 83 11.12 4.89 5.48
N ALA A 84 11.46 5.09 4.21
CA ALA A 84 11.62 4.00 3.26
C ALA A 84 12.76 3.04 3.66
N ILE A 85 13.89 3.59 4.12
CA ILE A 85 15.01 2.77 4.63
C ILE A 85 14.58 2.00 5.89
N LEU A 86 13.92 2.68 6.83
CA LEU A 86 13.46 2.06 8.07
C LEU A 86 12.42 0.96 7.81
N LEU A 87 11.53 1.17 6.85
CA LEU A 87 10.54 0.19 6.42
C LEU A 87 11.21 -1.05 5.81
N ALA A 88 12.16 -0.86 4.90
CA ALA A 88 12.89 -1.96 4.29
C ALA A 88 13.64 -2.81 5.34
N VAL A 89 14.36 -2.15 6.25
CA VAL A 89 15.06 -2.83 7.35
C VAL A 89 14.07 -3.52 8.28
N GLY A 90 12.96 -2.87 8.62
CA GLY A 90 11.92 -3.41 9.49
C GLY A 90 11.29 -4.69 8.93
N ILE A 91 10.97 -4.71 7.64
CA ILE A 91 10.41 -5.91 6.98
C ILE A 91 11.43 -7.05 6.97
N MET A 92 12.69 -6.77 6.64
CA MET A 92 13.74 -7.80 6.66
C MET A 92 13.95 -8.38 8.06
N VAL A 93 13.99 -7.53 9.08
CA VAL A 93 14.12 -7.96 10.48
C VAL A 93 12.91 -8.79 10.91
N LEU A 94 11.70 -8.32 10.60
CA LEU A 94 10.46 -9.04 10.91
C LEU A 94 10.44 -10.42 10.25
N GLY A 95 10.76 -10.50 8.96
CA GLY A 95 10.88 -11.76 8.23
C GLY A 95 11.91 -12.72 8.86
N GLY A 96 13.08 -12.20 9.19
CA GLY A 96 14.13 -12.99 9.85
C GLY A 96 13.74 -13.51 11.24
N VAL A 97 13.11 -12.66 12.06
CA VAL A 97 12.61 -13.05 13.38
C VAL A 97 11.51 -14.10 13.25
N THR A 98 10.56 -13.90 12.33
CA THR A 98 9.47 -14.86 12.09
C THR A 98 10.02 -16.21 11.62
N LEU A 99 10.95 -16.23 10.69
CA LEU A 99 11.59 -17.46 10.23
C LEU A 99 12.34 -18.17 11.35
N ASN A 100 13.05 -17.45 12.18
CA ASN A 100 13.74 -18.03 13.34
C ASN A 100 12.76 -18.60 14.36
N TYR A 101 11.66 -17.90 14.64
CA TYR A 101 10.61 -18.38 15.54
C TYR A 101 9.92 -19.65 15.04
N LEU A 102 9.71 -19.77 13.72
CA LEU A 102 9.15 -20.97 13.09
C LEU A 102 10.11 -22.16 12.98
N GLY A 103 11.36 -22.00 13.38
CA GLY A 103 12.36 -23.06 13.28
C GLY A 103 13.08 -23.13 11.93
N GLY A 104 13.10 -22.02 11.18
CA GLY A 104 13.79 -21.86 9.91
C GLY A 104 12.95 -22.18 8.68
N TRP A 105 13.59 -22.06 7.53
CA TRP A 105 12.93 -22.19 6.23
C TRP A 105 12.28 -23.56 6.00
N SER A 106 12.93 -24.63 6.45
CA SER A 106 12.41 -26.00 6.33
C SER A 106 11.11 -26.19 7.10
N SER A 107 11.04 -25.71 8.34
CA SER A 107 9.84 -25.78 9.18
C SER A 107 8.72 -24.91 8.63
N PHE A 108 9.05 -23.73 8.10
CA PHE A 108 8.09 -22.85 7.44
C PHE A 108 7.45 -23.53 6.23
N THR A 109 8.25 -24.13 5.33
CA THR A 109 7.73 -24.82 4.15
C THR A 109 6.94 -26.08 4.50
N ALA A 110 7.35 -26.81 5.53
CA ALA A 110 6.58 -27.96 6.03
C ALA A 110 5.22 -27.51 6.59
N GLY A 111 5.20 -26.45 7.39
CA GLY A 111 3.96 -25.89 7.93
C GLY A 111 2.99 -25.43 6.85
N LEU A 112 3.48 -24.81 5.77
CA LEU A 112 2.64 -24.46 4.62
C LEU A 112 2.06 -25.71 3.93
N ALA A 113 2.85 -26.77 3.78
CA ALA A 113 2.38 -28.03 3.20
C ALA A 113 1.29 -28.70 4.07
N ASP A 114 1.44 -28.64 5.38
CA ASP A 114 0.43 -29.16 6.32
C ASP A 114 -0.86 -28.36 6.31
N LEU A 115 -0.79 -27.04 6.16
CA LEU A 115 -1.99 -26.20 5.97
C LEU A 115 -2.77 -26.58 4.71
N VAL A 116 -2.06 -26.79 3.58
CA VAL A 116 -2.71 -27.23 2.34
C VAL A 116 -3.34 -28.60 2.49
N ARG A 117 -2.67 -29.52 3.16
CA ARG A 117 -3.18 -30.87 3.41
C ARG A 117 -4.45 -30.82 4.29
N SER A 118 -4.42 -30.05 5.36
CA SER A 118 -5.58 -29.90 6.27
C SER A 118 -6.77 -29.24 5.57
N ASP A 119 -6.55 -28.32 4.64
CA ASP A 119 -7.60 -27.71 3.82
C ASP A 119 -8.30 -28.73 2.90
N ILE A 120 -7.52 -29.59 2.26
CA ILE A 120 -8.05 -30.68 1.41
C ILE A 120 -8.82 -31.71 2.27
N GLU A 121 -8.26 -32.12 3.42
CA GLU A 121 -8.89 -33.10 4.32
C GLU A 121 -10.16 -32.57 4.95
N SER A 122 -10.23 -31.27 5.28
CA SER A 122 -11.43 -30.65 5.84
C SER A 122 -12.55 -30.40 4.80
N GLY A 123 -12.26 -30.60 3.51
CA GLY A 123 -13.21 -30.41 2.43
C GLY A 123 -13.57 -28.95 2.12
N ASN A 124 -12.84 -27.99 2.70
CA ASN A 124 -13.06 -26.57 2.45
C ASN A 124 -12.68 -26.17 1.01
N ASN A 125 -11.78 -26.94 0.38
CA ASN A 125 -11.34 -26.77 -1.00
C ASN A 125 -10.93 -25.32 -1.35
N LEU A 126 -10.33 -24.62 -0.42
CA LEU A 126 -9.81 -23.28 -0.63
C LEU A 126 -8.57 -23.29 -1.54
N THR A 127 -7.91 -24.43 -1.62
CA THR A 127 -6.76 -24.66 -2.49
C THR A 127 -7.14 -25.63 -3.59
N LEU A 128 -6.86 -25.28 -4.83
CA LEU A 128 -7.11 -26.17 -5.98
C LEU A 128 -6.17 -27.38 -5.92
N ASP A 129 -6.69 -28.58 -6.23
CA ASP A 129 -5.95 -29.85 -6.22
C ASP A 129 -4.59 -29.78 -6.95
N GLY A 130 -4.52 -29.05 -8.06
CA GLY A 130 -3.28 -28.87 -8.83
C GLY A 130 -2.19 -28.07 -8.09
N PHE A 131 -2.55 -27.37 -7.04
CA PHE A 131 -1.62 -26.55 -6.24
C PHE A 131 -1.22 -27.19 -4.91
N SER A 132 -1.83 -28.29 -4.51
CA SER A 132 -1.52 -29.00 -3.26
C SER A 132 -0.06 -29.38 -3.11
N LYS A 133 0.63 -29.65 -4.22
CA LYS A 133 2.07 -30.00 -4.26
C LYS A 133 3.00 -28.79 -4.30
N LYS A 134 2.48 -27.57 -4.44
CA LYS A 134 3.27 -26.35 -4.64
C LYS A 134 3.41 -25.49 -3.41
N VAL A 135 3.08 -26.03 -2.23
CA VAL A 135 3.18 -25.29 -0.96
C VAL A 135 2.51 -23.93 -1.08
N ALA A 136 1.19 -23.91 -1.08
CA ALA A 136 0.42 -22.69 -1.21
C ALA A 136 -0.44 -22.46 0.03
N ILE A 137 -0.61 -21.20 0.41
CA ILE A 137 -1.52 -20.84 1.50
C ILE A 137 -2.96 -21.04 1.03
N PRO A 138 -3.82 -21.79 1.78
CA PRO A 138 -5.21 -21.98 1.41
C PRO A 138 -5.92 -20.65 1.16
N GLY A 139 -6.65 -20.55 0.05
CA GLY A 139 -7.37 -19.34 -0.35
C GLY A 139 -6.53 -18.25 -1.02
N SER A 140 -5.21 -18.25 -0.92
CA SER A 140 -4.37 -17.21 -1.52
C SER A 140 -4.18 -17.36 -3.03
N ILE A 141 -4.31 -18.57 -3.56
CA ILE A 141 -4.21 -18.85 -5.01
C ILE A 141 -5.49 -18.50 -5.74
N GLN A 142 -6.62 -18.53 -5.06
CA GLN A 142 -7.92 -18.17 -5.63
C GLN A 142 -8.23 -16.68 -5.38
N MET A 143 -7.36 -15.80 -5.84
CA MET A 143 -7.63 -14.37 -5.78
C MET A 143 -8.84 -13.97 -6.62
N VAL A 144 -9.06 -14.67 -7.74
CA VAL A 144 -10.20 -14.46 -8.64
C VAL A 144 -11.02 -15.74 -8.69
N PRO A 145 -12.16 -15.82 -7.99
CA PRO A 145 -13.02 -17.01 -8.03
C PRO A 145 -13.58 -17.23 -9.43
N GLN A 146 -13.70 -18.48 -9.83
CA GLN A 146 -14.40 -18.85 -11.06
C GLN A 146 -15.91 -18.77 -10.80
N GLY A 147 -16.61 -17.92 -11.55
CA GLY A 147 -18.06 -17.74 -11.44
C GLY A 147 -18.51 -16.66 -10.47
N SER A 148 -19.77 -16.75 -10.02
CA SER A 148 -20.41 -15.78 -9.13
C SER A 148 -20.15 -16.04 -7.66
N ASP A 149 -19.65 -17.23 -7.30
CA ASP A 149 -19.42 -17.62 -5.91
C ASP A 149 -18.03 -17.23 -5.46
N SER A 150 -17.95 -16.47 -4.37
CA SER A 150 -16.71 -16.03 -3.75
C SER A 150 -16.08 -17.14 -2.88
N ILE A 151 -15.93 -18.33 -3.41
CA ILE A 151 -15.25 -19.41 -2.69
C ILE A 151 -13.75 -19.05 -2.63
N GLY A 152 -13.26 -18.78 -1.45
CA GLY A 152 -11.84 -18.65 -1.13
C GLY A 152 -11.19 -17.29 -1.34
N GLY A 153 -11.88 -16.27 -1.80
CA GLY A 153 -11.23 -14.96 -1.98
C GLY A 153 -12.17 -13.77 -2.02
N SER A 154 -11.75 -12.67 -1.42
CA SER A 154 -12.45 -11.37 -1.48
C SER A 154 -12.27 -10.66 -2.83
N TRP A 155 -11.45 -11.18 -3.74
CA TRP A 155 -11.09 -10.56 -5.00
C TRP A 155 -11.90 -11.13 -6.16
N THR A 156 -12.96 -10.45 -6.55
CA THR A 156 -13.68 -10.75 -7.79
C THR A 156 -12.96 -10.12 -9.00
N GLY A 157 -13.24 -10.60 -10.22
CA GLY A 157 -12.70 -9.99 -11.44
C GLY A 157 -13.00 -8.49 -11.55
N ILE A 158 -14.19 -8.07 -11.13
CA ILE A 158 -14.56 -6.64 -11.07
C ILE A 158 -13.71 -5.89 -10.06
N MET A 159 -13.45 -6.48 -8.90
CA MET A 159 -12.60 -5.90 -7.88
C MET A 159 -11.16 -5.71 -8.39
N CYS A 160 -10.60 -6.73 -9.05
CA CYS A 160 -9.27 -6.63 -9.68
C CYS A 160 -9.22 -5.51 -10.73
N MET A 161 -10.24 -5.40 -11.58
CA MET A 161 -10.33 -4.33 -12.56
C MET A 161 -10.44 -2.95 -11.89
N THR A 162 -11.23 -2.82 -10.84
CA THR A 162 -11.37 -1.57 -10.08
C THR A 162 -10.03 -1.13 -9.49
N TYR A 163 -9.27 -2.06 -8.88
CA TYR A 163 -7.94 -1.76 -8.38
C TYR A 163 -6.95 -1.39 -9.48
N MET A 164 -7.01 -2.06 -10.62
CA MET A 164 -6.16 -1.72 -11.77
C MET A 164 -6.42 -0.29 -12.24
N PHE A 165 -7.68 0.12 -12.39
CA PHE A 165 -8.03 1.49 -12.75
C PHE A 165 -7.64 2.50 -11.67
N ALA A 166 -7.83 2.17 -10.39
CA ALA A 166 -7.43 3.03 -9.29
C ALA A 166 -5.91 3.25 -9.27
N LEU A 167 -5.11 2.20 -9.47
CA LEU A 167 -3.65 2.29 -9.54
C LEU A 167 -3.16 3.07 -10.76
N MET A 168 -3.82 2.94 -11.90
CA MET A 168 -3.53 3.76 -13.09
C MET A 168 -3.84 5.24 -12.84
N GLY A 169 -4.92 5.55 -12.11
CA GLY A 169 -5.34 6.92 -11.80
C GLY A 169 -4.48 7.62 -10.73
N ILE A 170 -3.87 6.87 -9.82
CA ILE A 170 -3.11 7.42 -8.69
C ILE A 170 -1.96 8.32 -9.15
N GLN A 171 -1.27 7.94 -10.23
CA GLN A 171 -0.17 8.71 -10.80
C GLN A 171 -0.60 10.06 -11.37
N SER A 172 -1.86 10.16 -11.79
CA SER A 172 -2.45 11.39 -12.34
C SER A 172 -3.01 12.31 -11.26
N SER A 173 -3.09 11.86 -10.01
CA SER A 173 -3.58 12.70 -8.92
C SER A 173 -2.60 13.83 -8.63
N PRO A 174 -3.08 15.04 -8.27
CA PRO A 174 -2.21 16.20 -8.01
C PRO A 174 -1.17 15.94 -6.93
N ALA A 175 -1.48 15.16 -5.92
CA ALA A 175 -0.58 14.84 -4.83
C ALA A 175 0.68 14.09 -5.32
N PHE A 176 0.51 13.08 -6.19
CA PHE A 176 1.62 12.31 -6.73
C PHE A 176 2.33 13.00 -7.89
N SER A 177 1.59 13.67 -8.77
CA SER A 177 2.18 14.38 -9.91
C SER A 177 2.99 15.60 -9.50
N MET A 178 2.70 16.25 -8.38
CA MET A 178 3.52 17.34 -7.83
C MET A 178 4.96 16.90 -7.50
N TRP A 179 5.17 15.67 -7.09
CA TRP A 179 6.52 15.12 -6.91
C TRP A 179 7.32 15.09 -8.20
N ALA A 180 6.66 14.72 -9.31
CA ALA A 180 7.29 14.75 -10.63
C ALA A 180 7.66 16.18 -11.05
N PHE A 181 6.76 17.13 -10.85
CA PHE A 181 6.99 18.54 -11.22
C PHE A 181 8.00 19.28 -10.33
N SER A 182 8.23 18.81 -9.11
CA SER A 182 9.20 19.42 -8.18
C SER A 182 10.66 19.08 -8.51
N ASN A 183 10.91 18.11 -9.38
CA ASN A 183 12.26 17.69 -9.73
C ASN A 183 12.89 18.55 -10.81
N LYS A 184 14.18 18.84 -10.63
CA LYS A 184 14.99 19.68 -11.52
C LYS A 184 15.27 19.00 -12.87
N THR A 185 15.36 17.65 -12.88
CA THR A 185 15.69 16.87 -14.07
C THR A 185 14.86 15.58 -14.11
N SER A 186 14.44 15.18 -15.31
CA SER A 186 13.71 13.92 -15.53
C SER A 186 14.58 12.67 -15.37
N GLN A 187 15.90 12.81 -15.33
CA GLN A 187 16.83 11.67 -15.21
C GLN A 187 16.67 10.91 -13.88
N ALA A 188 16.28 11.61 -12.80
CA ALA A 188 16.04 10.98 -11.50
C ALA A 188 14.94 9.90 -11.56
N PHE A 189 13.97 10.05 -12.47
CA PHE A 189 12.86 9.10 -12.62
C PHE A 189 13.16 7.90 -13.52
N ARG A 190 14.23 7.97 -14.32
CA ARG A 190 14.53 6.96 -15.35
C ARG A 190 14.62 5.54 -14.81
N TRP A 191 15.23 5.36 -13.65
CA TRP A 191 15.44 4.07 -13.02
C TRP A 191 14.66 3.88 -11.73
N GLN A 192 14.08 4.95 -11.18
CA GLN A 192 13.36 4.90 -9.90
C GLN A 192 12.27 3.84 -9.89
N GLN A 193 11.42 3.82 -10.92
CA GLN A 193 10.31 2.88 -11.00
C GLN A 193 10.79 1.44 -11.08
N VAL A 194 11.85 1.18 -11.84
CA VAL A 194 12.44 -0.15 -11.98
C VAL A 194 13.02 -0.62 -10.64
N PHE A 195 13.80 0.22 -9.98
CA PHE A 195 14.38 -0.13 -8.68
C PHE A 195 13.31 -0.25 -7.59
N ALA A 196 12.35 0.65 -7.52
CA ALA A 196 11.27 0.57 -6.55
C ALA A 196 10.44 -0.70 -6.75
N SER A 197 10.05 -1.02 -7.98
CA SER A 197 9.25 -2.21 -8.25
C SER A 197 10.05 -3.51 -8.07
N ALA A 198 11.28 -3.58 -8.55
CA ALA A 198 12.07 -4.80 -8.48
C ALA A 198 12.61 -5.07 -7.07
N LEU A 199 13.08 -4.02 -6.37
CA LEU A 199 13.70 -4.18 -5.05
C LEU A 199 12.67 -4.28 -3.92
N PHE A 200 11.71 -3.34 -3.88
CA PHE A 200 10.75 -3.29 -2.78
C PHE A 200 9.59 -4.28 -2.92
N ILE A 201 9.11 -4.54 -4.13
CA ILE A 201 7.98 -5.45 -4.34
C ILE A 201 8.44 -6.87 -4.65
N GLY A 202 9.60 -7.01 -5.31
CA GLY A 202 10.11 -8.32 -5.74
C GLY A 202 11.03 -9.03 -4.76
N VAL A 203 11.68 -8.31 -3.83
CA VAL A 203 12.65 -8.87 -2.89
C VAL A 203 12.15 -8.82 -1.44
N LEU A 204 11.34 -7.83 -1.07
CA LEU A 204 10.71 -7.71 0.25
C LEU A 204 9.32 -8.29 0.27
#